data_f636a089cc0b4533ba30dd7a125c8ec2
#
_entry.id   f636a089cc0b4533ba30dd7a125c8ec2
#
_cell.length_a   1.000
_cell.length_b   1.000
_cell.length_c   1.000
_cell.angle_alpha   90.00
_cell.angle_beta   90.00
_cell.angle_gamma   90.00
#
_symmetry.space_group_name_H-M   'P 1'
#
loop_
_entity.id
_entity.type
_entity.pdbx_description
1 polymer ?
#
loop_
_entity_poly.entity_id
_entity_poly.type
_entity_poly.pdbx_seq_one_letter_code
_entity_poly.pdbx_strand_id
1 'polypeptide(L)'
;MNIIDQVKQTLIEEIEASIRKANLAEDIPEIKIEIPKDTKNGDYSSNIAMVLTKIAKRNPREIAQAIVDHLDTSKAHVKQVDIAGPGFINFYLDNQYLTAIIPEAITKGDRFGYATQSKNTNILLEYVSANPTGDLHIGHARNASVGDSLANILIAAGYNVTREYYINDAGNQITNLARSIEARYFEALGDTSYEMPADGYNGKDIIEIGKDLAVKHPEIKDYTDEERLKTFRQLGVDYEMEKLKKDLSDFNVHFDNWFSETSLYENGAIENTLSKMKELGYTYEADGATWLRTSDFKDDKDRVLIKKDGNYTYFTPDTAYHYNKINRGNDILIDLMGADHHGYINRLKASLETFGVDSDRLEIQIMQMVRLMQNGEEVKMSKRTGNAITLREIMDEVGIDAARYFLTMRSPDSHFDFDLELAKEQSQDNPIYYAQYAHARICSILKQAKEQGIEVSTDADFSKINNDKAIDLLKKVAEFESTIESAAEHRAPHRLTNYIQDLAAAFHKFYNAEKVLTDDTEKTKAHVAMIEAVRITLHNALALVGVTAPESM
;
A
#
# COMPACT_ATOMS: atom_id res chain seq x y z
N MET A 1 -8.24 6.01 19.61
CA MET A 1 -9.32 4.98 19.53
C MET A 1 -10.50 5.67 18.90
N ASN A 2 -10.96 5.19 17.76
CA ASN A 2 -12.09 5.76 17.04
C ASN A 2 -13.41 5.46 17.78
N ILE A 3 -14.49 6.13 17.37
CA ILE A 3 -15.79 6.04 18.08
C ILE A 3 -16.37 4.61 18.06
N ILE A 4 -16.11 3.83 17.00
CA ILE A 4 -16.55 2.44 16.89
C ILE A 4 -15.82 1.56 17.91
N ASP A 5 -14.51 1.74 18.03
CA ASP A 5 -13.70 0.98 18.98
C ASP A 5 -14.01 1.37 20.43
N GLN A 6 -14.31 2.65 20.69
CA GLN A 6 -14.77 3.10 22.00
C GLN A 6 -16.07 2.39 22.41
N VAL A 7 -17.04 2.31 21.50
CA VAL A 7 -18.31 1.61 21.76
C VAL A 7 -18.10 0.13 21.99
N LYS A 8 -17.27 -0.55 21.17
CA LYS A 8 -16.93 -1.97 21.38
C LYS A 8 -16.23 -2.20 22.72
N GLN A 9 -15.27 -1.35 23.06
CA GLN A 9 -14.56 -1.45 24.34
C GLN A 9 -15.51 -1.25 25.53
N THR A 10 -16.38 -0.26 25.44
CA THR A 10 -17.41 -0.02 26.47
C THR A 10 -18.37 -1.21 26.61
N LEU A 11 -18.79 -1.84 25.48
CA LEU A 11 -19.59 -3.07 25.52
C LEU A 11 -18.85 -4.21 26.22
N ILE A 12 -17.56 -4.41 25.93
CA ILE A 12 -16.73 -5.43 26.58
C ILE A 12 -16.69 -5.17 28.10
N GLU A 13 -16.39 -3.94 28.52
CA GLU A 13 -16.32 -3.56 29.93
C GLU A 13 -17.66 -3.75 30.68
N GLU A 14 -18.77 -3.37 30.05
CA GLU A 14 -20.10 -3.55 30.64
C GLU A 14 -20.53 -5.03 30.71
N ILE A 15 -20.19 -5.86 29.71
CA ILE A 15 -20.38 -7.30 29.74
C ILE A 15 -19.54 -7.93 30.86
N GLU A 16 -18.26 -7.52 30.98
CA GLU A 16 -17.37 -7.99 32.04
C GLU A 16 -17.93 -7.64 33.44
N ALA A 17 -18.34 -6.39 33.63
CA ALA A 17 -18.96 -5.93 34.86
C ALA A 17 -20.23 -6.73 35.19
N SER A 18 -21.04 -7.05 34.17
CA SER A 18 -22.27 -7.84 34.32
C SER A 18 -22.00 -9.29 34.72
N ILE A 19 -20.98 -9.92 34.12
CA ILE A 19 -20.53 -11.27 34.47
C ILE A 19 -20.13 -11.33 35.96
N ARG A 20 -19.37 -10.34 36.44
CA ARG A 20 -18.95 -10.22 37.84
C ARG A 20 -20.14 -10.00 38.78
N LYS A 21 -21.06 -9.09 38.46
CA LYS A 21 -22.26 -8.81 39.25
C LYS A 21 -23.18 -10.04 39.35
N ALA A 22 -23.29 -10.81 38.28
CA ALA A 22 -24.09 -12.02 38.23
C ALA A 22 -23.39 -13.26 38.86
N ASN A 23 -22.14 -13.10 39.36
CA ASN A 23 -21.29 -14.17 39.91
C ASN A 23 -21.16 -15.39 38.98
N LEU A 24 -20.94 -15.16 37.68
CA LEU A 24 -20.87 -16.21 36.67
C LEU A 24 -19.44 -16.77 36.51
N ALA A 25 -18.41 -15.94 36.69
CA ALA A 25 -17.02 -16.32 36.62
C ALA A 25 -16.14 -15.31 37.39
N GLU A 26 -15.06 -15.79 38.03
CA GLU A 26 -13.99 -14.95 38.60
C GLU A 26 -12.95 -14.61 37.49
N ASP A 27 -12.49 -15.67 36.80
CA ASP A 27 -11.63 -15.53 35.61
C ASP A 27 -12.51 -15.48 34.36
N ILE A 28 -12.60 -14.31 33.75
CA ILE A 28 -13.45 -14.05 32.59
C ILE A 28 -12.62 -14.30 31.32
N PRO A 29 -13.04 -15.22 30.43
CA PRO A 29 -12.36 -15.41 29.16
C PRO A 29 -12.54 -14.20 28.26
N GLU A 30 -11.70 -14.09 27.22
CA GLU A 30 -11.77 -13.02 26.23
C GLU A 30 -13.19 -12.83 25.70
N ILE A 31 -13.71 -11.62 25.83
CA ILE A 31 -15.02 -11.24 25.33
C ILE A 31 -14.88 -10.74 23.88
N LYS A 32 -15.49 -11.46 22.95
CA LYS A 32 -15.51 -11.08 21.54
C LYS A 32 -16.81 -10.37 21.18
N ILE A 33 -16.66 -9.22 20.53
CA ILE A 33 -17.76 -8.46 19.93
C ILE A 33 -17.64 -8.57 18.41
N GLU A 34 -18.63 -9.15 17.77
CA GLU A 34 -18.67 -9.40 16.34
C GLU A 34 -19.82 -8.63 15.68
N ILE A 35 -19.67 -8.29 14.41
CA ILE A 35 -20.76 -7.73 13.60
C ILE A 35 -21.54 -8.91 13.01
N PRO A 36 -22.84 -9.03 13.28
CA PRO A 36 -23.66 -10.09 12.71
C PRO A 36 -23.71 -10.02 11.18
N LYS A 37 -23.70 -11.20 10.53
CA LYS A 37 -23.85 -11.26 9.05
C LYS A 37 -25.19 -10.73 8.56
N ASP A 38 -26.26 -10.93 9.35
CA ASP A 38 -27.60 -10.40 9.10
C ASP A 38 -27.85 -9.23 10.05
N THR A 39 -28.04 -8.04 9.51
CA THR A 39 -28.31 -6.80 10.27
C THR A 39 -29.56 -6.85 11.13
N LYS A 40 -30.49 -7.79 10.87
CA LYS A 40 -31.64 -8.07 11.75
C LYS A 40 -31.24 -8.57 13.12
N ASN A 41 -30.02 -9.08 13.28
CA ASN A 41 -29.47 -9.56 14.55
C ASN A 41 -28.70 -8.48 15.32
N GLY A 42 -28.93 -7.21 15.02
CA GLY A 42 -28.33 -6.08 15.71
C GLY A 42 -27.07 -5.53 15.05
N ASP A 43 -26.49 -4.50 15.65
CA ASP A 43 -25.24 -3.88 15.22
C ASP A 43 -24.02 -4.68 15.67
N TYR A 44 -24.10 -5.28 16.87
CA TYR A 44 -23.08 -6.14 17.45
C TYR A 44 -23.67 -7.39 18.11
N SER A 45 -22.85 -8.42 18.23
CA SER A 45 -23.21 -9.68 18.90
C SER A 45 -22.03 -10.22 19.71
N SER A 46 -22.33 -10.89 20.84
CA SER A 46 -21.35 -11.64 21.62
C SER A 46 -21.81 -13.07 21.89
N ASN A 47 -20.87 -14.01 21.80
CA ASN A 47 -21.08 -15.41 22.13
C ASN A 47 -20.62 -15.78 23.54
N ILE A 48 -20.26 -14.80 24.36
CA ILE A 48 -19.64 -15.03 25.69
C ILE A 48 -20.45 -15.95 26.60
N ALA A 49 -21.77 -15.90 26.53
CA ALA A 49 -22.62 -16.77 27.33
C ALA A 49 -22.42 -18.26 27.01
N MET A 50 -22.16 -18.61 25.76
CA MET A 50 -21.83 -19.98 25.35
C MET A 50 -20.43 -20.38 25.81
N VAL A 51 -19.45 -19.46 25.77
CA VAL A 51 -18.09 -19.70 26.26
C VAL A 51 -18.10 -19.98 27.78
N LEU A 52 -18.90 -19.24 28.54
CA LEU A 52 -19.00 -19.36 29.99
C LEU A 52 -19.74 -20.64 30.49
N THR A 53 -20.35 -21.41 29.61
CA THR A 53 -21.16 -22.60 29.97
C THR A 53 -20.43 -23.56 30.89
N LYS A 54 -19.18 -23.87 30.59
CA LYS A 54 -18.35 -24.82 31.37
C LYS A 54 -17.92 -24.24 32.73
N ILE A 55 -17.73 -22.93 32.80
CA ILE A 55 -17.26 -22.22 34.00
C ILE A 55 -18.44 -22.03 34.96
N ALA A 56 -19.52 -21.44 34.46
CA ALA A 56 -20.71 -21.14 35.26
C ALA A 56 -21.60 -22.38 35.53
N LYS A 57 -21.38 -23.50 34.81
CA LYS A 57 -22.17 -24.75 34.90
C LYS A 57 -23.69 -24.51 34.79
N ARG A 58 -24.09 -23.61 33.89
CA ARG A 58 -25.46 -23.19 33.60
C ARG A 58 -25.77 -23.25 32.13
N ASN A 59 -27.06 -23.24 31.78
CA ASN A 59 -27.48 -23.16 30.38
C ASN A 59 -27.04 -21.82 29.74
N PRO A 60 -26.52 -21.79 28.49
CA PRO A 60 -26.03 -20.56 27.89
C PRO A 60 -27.11 -19.47 27.78
N ARG A 61 -28.36 -19.79 27.56
CA ARG A 61 -29.44 -18.78 27.57
C ARG A 61 -29.71 -18.19 28.94
N GLU A 62 -29.57 -18.98 30.01
CA GLU A 62 -29.67 -18.49 31.40
C GLU A 62 -28.50 -17.58 31.75
N ILE A 63 -27.30 -17.93 31.26
CA ILE A 63 -26.10 -17.08 31.39
C ILE A 63 -26.30 -15.76 30.65
N ALA A 64 -26.77 -15.82 29.40
CA ALA A 64 -27.05 -14.63 28.60
C ALA A 64 -28.08 -13.72 29.31
N GLN A 65 -29.14 -14.28 29.83
CA GLN A 65 -30.17 -13.54 30.59
C GLN A 65 -29.56 -12.87 31.82
N ALA A 66 -28.78 -13.62 32.62
CA ALA A 66 -28.13 -13.07 33.80
C ALA A 66 -27.14 -11.91 33.46
N ILE A 67 -26.46 -11.98 32.33
CA ILE A 67 -25.62 -10.88 31.85
C ILE A 67 -26.48 -9.66 31.48
N VAL A 68 -27.53 -9.87 30.70
CA VAL A 68 -28.43 -8.80 30.24
C VAL A 68 -29.13 -8.11 31.41
N ASP A 69 -29.55 -8.84 32.42
CA ASP A 69 -30.23 -8.31 33.61
C ASP A 69 -29.35 -7.35 34.44
N HIS A 70 -28.01 -7.44 34.29
CA HIS A 70 -27.04 -6.60 35.01
C HIS A 70 -26.32 -5.58 34.10
N LEU A 71 -26.65 -5.57 32.81
CA LEU A 71 -25.99 -4.70 31.81
C LEU A 71 -26.48 -3.25 31.94
N ASP A 72 -25.54 -2.31 32.02
CA ASP A 72 -25.87 -0.88 31.89
C ASP A 72 -25.83 -0.46 30.41
N THR A 73 -27.02 -0.51 29.78
CA THR A 73 -27.15 -0.20 28.34
C THR A 73 -26.89 1.25 28.00
N SER A 74 -26.96 2.19 28.97
CA SER A 74 -26.84 3.62 28.73
C SER A 74 -25.42 4.04 28.36
N LYS A 75 -24.39 3.34 28.87
CA LYS A 75 -22.98 3.68 28.67
C LYS A 75 -22.47 3.36 27.26
N ALA A 76 -23.00 2.29 26.64
CA ALA A 76 -22.56 1.80 25.34
C ALA A 76 -23.54 2.18 24.20
N HIS A 77 -24.39 3.18 24.41
CA HIS A 77 -25.40 3.62 23.45
C HIS A 77 -26.34 2.49 22.96
N VAL A 78 -26.60 1.51 23.82
CA VAL A 78 -27.46 0.38 23.50
C VAL A 78 -28.92 0.74 23.76
N LYS A 79 -29.73 0.70 22.69
CA LYS A 79 -31.19 0.93 22.80
C LYS A 79 -32.00 -0.32 23.04
N GLN A 80 -31.46 -1.50 22.62
CA GLN A 80 -32.15 -2.79 22.78
C GLN A 80 -31.12 -3.92 22.84
N VAL A 81 -31.40 -4.96 23.61
CA VAL A 81 -30.59 -6.19 23.67
C VAL A 81 -31.53 -7.38 23.50
N ASP A 82 -31.17 -8.30 22.60
CA ASP A 82 -31.91 -9.55 22.38
C ASP A 82 -31.02 -10.76 22.60
N ILE A 83 -31.63 -11.85 23.12
CA ILE A 83 -30.95 -13.14 23.26
C ILE A 83 -31.43 -14.07 22.14
N ALA A 84 -30.53 -14.40 21.23
CA ALA A 84 -30.83 -15.20 20.04
C ALA A 84 -30.17 -16.59 20.08
N GLY A 85 -30.80 -17.55 19.40
CA GLY A 85 -30.25 -18.89 19.22
C GLY A 85 -29.89 -19.58 20.55
N PRO A 86 -28.68 -20.18 20.62
CA PRO A 86 -28.24 -20.92 21.82
C PRO A 86 -27.73 -20.01 22.95
N GLY A 87 -27.75 -18.70 22.83
CA GLY A 87 -27.28 -17.75 23.85
C GLY A 87 -26.39 -16.62 23.29
N PHE A 88 -26.55 -16.26 22.02
CA PHE A 88 -25.97 -15.01 21.49
C PHE A 88 -26.66 -13.81 22.13
N ILE A 89 -25.88 -12.82 22.53
CA ILE A 89 -26.37 -11.53 23.02
C ILE A 89 -26.20 -10.54 21.90
N ASN A 90 -27.31 -10.05 21.34
CA ASN A 90 -27.34 -9.12 20.23
C ASN A 90 -27.65 -7.71 20.73
N PHE A 91 -26.83 -6.74 20.33
CA PHE A 91 -26.94 -5.34 20.73
C PHE A 91 -27.39 -4.48 19.55
N TYR A 92 -28.45 -3.70 19.77
CA TYR A 92 -28.94 -2.70 18.83
C TYR A 92 -28.62 -1.33 19.40
N LEU A 93 -27.84 -0.54 18.67
CA LEU A 93 -27.35 0.74 19.15
C LEU A 93 -28.34 1.88 18.85
N ASP A 94 -28.32 2.90 19.68
CA ASP A 94 -28.82 4.21 19.31
C ASP A 94 -27.77 4.87 18.44
N ASN A 95 -28.03 4.92 17.14
CA ASN A 95 -27.06 5.39 16.15
C ASN A 95 -26.74 6.88 16.25
N GLN A 96 -27.35 7.63 17.15
CA GLN A 96 -27.04 9.06 17.36
C GLN A 96 -25.56 9.28 17.79
N TYR A 97 -24.92 8.29 18.45
CA TYR A 97 -23.49 8.38 18.77
C TYR A 97 -22.61 8.56 17.52
N LEU A 98 -23.02 8.00 16.38
CA LEU A 98 -22.28 8.11 15.12
C LEU A 98 -22.19 9.55 14.62
N THR A 99 -23.13 10.41 15.01
CA THR A 99 -23.09 11.82 14.57
C THR A 99 -21.91 12.59 15.15
N ALA A 100 -21.29 12.09 16.24
CA ALA A 100 -20.07 12.68 16.80
C ALA A 100 -18.86 12.59 15.85
N ILE A 101 -18.90 11.72 14.84
CA ILE A 101 -17.84 11.62 13.82
C ILE A 101 -17.81 12.85 12.90
N ILE A 102 -18.94 13.55 12.76
CA ILE A 102 -19.06 14.71 11.86
C ILE A 102 -18.14 15.86 12.30
N PRO A 103 -18.29 16.42 13.52
CA PRO A 103 -17.38 17.47 13.98
C PRO A 103 -15.93 16.99 14.09
N GLU A 104 -15.70 15.71 14.39
CA GLU A 104 -14.35 15.13 14.42
C GLU A 104 -13.70 15.17 13.03
N ALA A 105 -14.39 14.70 12.00
CA ALA A 105 -13.88 14.70 10.63
C ALA A 105 -13.61 16.12 10.12
N ILE A 106 -14.54 17.06 10.36
CA ILE A 106 -14.39 18.47 9.97
C ILE A 106 -13.19 19.11 10.68
N THR A 107 -13.03 18.85 11.97
CA THR A 107 -11.94 19.45 12.77
C THR A 107 -10.57 18.89 12.38
N LYS A 108 -10.47 17.58 12.13
CA LYS A 108 -9.22 16.93 11.72
C LYS A 108 -8.85 17.19 10.26
N GLY A 109 -9.82 17.48 9.38
CA GLY A 109 -9.59 17.77 7.96
C GLY A 109 -8.72 16.72 7.29
N ASP A 110 -7.61 17.13 6.67
CA ASP A 110 -6.67 16.23 5.96
C ASP A 110 -6.00 15.19 6.87
N ARG A 111 -6.14 15.31 8.18
CA ARG A 111 -5.63 14.33 9.16
C ARG A 111 -6.72 13.38 9.69
N PHE A 112 -7.95 13.50 9.22
CA PHE A 112 -9.01 12.57 9.58
C PHE A 112 -8.70 11.17 9.06
N GLY A 113 -8.84 10.16 9.89
CA GLY A 113 -8.49 8.76 9.64
C GLY A 113 -7.04 8.40 9.98
N TYR A 114 -6.16 9.37 10.20
CA TYR A 114 -4.76 9.11 10.56
C TYR A 114 -4.62 8.79 12.06
N ALA A 115 -3.70 7.87 12.37
CA ALA A 115 -3.35 7.57 13.74
C ALA A 115 -2.90 8.82 14.50
N THR A 116 -3.37 8.96 15.74
CA THR A 116 -3.03 10.09 16.61
C THR A 116 -1.71 9.89 17.35
N GLN A 117 -1.22 8.64 17.41
CA GLN A 117 0.03 8.27 18.08
C GLN A 117 0.95 7.55 17.12
N SER A 118 2.25 7.83 17.22
CA SER A 118 3.29 7.07 16.51
C SER A 118 3.42 5.68 17.12
N LYS A 119 3.59 4.68 16.24
CA LYS A 119 3.93 3.30 16.66
C LYS A 119 5.41 3.15 17.01
N ASN A 120 6.23 4.19 16.76
CA ASN A 120 7.68 4.19 16.98
C ASN A 120 8.40 2.99 16.33
N THR A 121 7.88 2.53 15.20
CA THR A 121 8.42 1.43 14.40
C THR A 121 8.91 1.98 13.07
N ASN A 122 10.17 1.77 12.76
CA ASN A 122 10.79 2.18 11.50
C ASN A 122 10.65 1.08 10.46
N ILE A 123 10.00 1.40 9.36
CA ILE A 123 9.79 0.50 8.21
C ILE A 123 10.59 1.02 7.02
N LEU A 124 11.42 0.17 6.42
CA LEU A 124 11.96 0.44 5.10
C LEU A 124 11.14 -0.35 4.09
N LEU A 125 10.54 0.36 3.16
CA LEU A 125 9.73 -0.22 2.08
C LEU A 125 10.46 -0.03 0.75
N GLU A 126 10.94 -1.14 0.18
CA GLU A 126 11.54 -1.19 -1.15
C GLU A 126 10.52 -1.60 -2.19
N TYR A 127 10.44 -0.84 -3.28
CA TYR A 127 9.55 -1.15 -4.39
C TYR A 127 10.03 -0.56 -5.71
N VAL A 128 9.52 -1.07 -6.82
CA VAL A 128 9.95 -0.81 -8.21
C VAL A 128 11.32 -1.41 -8.48
N SER A 129 12.39 -0.79 -8.02
CA SER A 129 13.79 -1.23 -8.13
C SER A 129 14.14 -1.81 -9.52
N ALA A 130 13.63 -1.17 -10.57
CA ALA A 130 13.85 -1.57 -11.95
C ALA A 130 15.29 -1.28 -12.38
N ASN A 131 15.88 -2.15 -13.23
CA ASN A 131 17.21 -1.93 -13.78
C ASN A 131 17.23 -0.66 -14.65
N PRO A 132 18.27 0.19 -14.55
CA PRO A 132 18.42 1.41 -15.35
C PRO A 132 18.89 1.08 -16.78
N THR A 133 18.13 0.27 -17.50
CA THR A 133 18.46 -0.24 -18.84
C THR A 133 17.31 -0.13 -19.83
N GLY A 134 16.31 0.67 -19.51
CA GLY A 134 15.15 0.93 -20.36
C GLY A 134 13.93 1.46 -19.61
N ASP A 135 12.82 1.60 -20.35
CA ASP A 135 11.58 2.17 -19.83
C ASP A 135 10.88 1.29 -18.77
N LEU A 136 10.19 1.94 -17.85
CA LEU A 136 9.28 1.25 -16.92
C LEU A 136 8.07 0.71 -17.71
N HIS A 137 7.72 -0.55 -17.45
CA HIS A 137 6.56 -1.23 -18.05
C HIS A 137 5.42 -1.41 -17.04
N ILE A 138 4.30 -1.98 -17.47
CA ILE A 138 3.07 -2.16 -16.65
C ILE A 138 3.32 -2.88 -15.31
N GLY A 139 4.24 -3.86 -15.27
CA GLY A 139 4.61 -4.55 -14.03
C GLY A 139 5.26 -3.62 -13.01
N HIS A 140 6.14 -2.72 -13.48
CA HIS A 140 6.74 -1.68 -12.65
C HIS A 140 5.69 -0.64 -12.22
N ALA A 141 4.74 -0.29 -13.11
CA ALA A 141 3.63 0.60 -12.78
C ALA A 141 2.76 0.04 -11.65
N ARG A 142 2.46 -1.27 -11.67
CA ARG A 142 1.72 -1.92 -10.59
C ARG A 142 2.50 -1.88 -9.27
N ASN A 143 3.78 -2.24 -9.33
CA ASN A 143 4.66 -2.24 -8.16
C ASN A 143 4.77 -0.83 -7.56
N ALA A 144 4.90 0.20 -8.40
CA ALA A 144 4.93 1.60 -8.00
C ALA A 144 3.61 2.04 -7.33
N SER A 145 2.45 1.72 -7.94
CA SER A 145 1.14 2.10 -7.41
C SER A 145 0.85 1.44 -6.06
N VAL A 146 1.12 0.14 -5.95
CA VAL A 146 0.91 -0.63 -4.71
C VAL A 146 1.89 -0.20 -3.63
N GLY A 147 3.19 -0.05 -3.97
CA GLY A 147 4.24 0.34 -3.02
C GLY A 147 4.02 1.72 -2.43
N ASP A 148 3.75 2.71 -3.28
CA ASP A 148 3.49 4.08 -2.82
C ASP A 148 2.19 4.16 -1.99
N SER A 149 1.12 3.48 -2.42
CA SER A 149 -0.13 3.41 -1.64
C SER A 149 0.09 2.74 -0.29
N LEU A 150 0.87 1.66 -0.23
CA LEU A 150 1.22 0.99 1.02
C LEU A 150 2.04 1.91 1.94
N ALA A 151 3.01 2.65 1.40
CA ALA A 151 3.79 3.63 2.16
C ALA A 151 2.88 4.68 2.80
N ASN A 152 1.96 5.27 2.02
CA ASN A 152 1.02 6.28 2.50
C ASN A 152 0.12 5.72 3.60
N ILE A 153 -0.41 4.50 3.43
CA ILE A 153 -1.26 3.82 4.41
C ILE A 153 -0.49 3.53 5.71
N LEU A 154 0.75 3.04 5.61
CA LEU A 154 1.60 2.79 6.77
C LEU A 154 1.90 4.07 7.55
N ILE A 155 2.19 5.18 6.85
CA ILE A 155 2.38 6.50 7.46
C ILE A 155 1.09 6.96 8.16
N ALA A 156 -0.06 6.82 7.50
CA ALA A 156 -1.34 7.16 8.09
C ALA A 156 -1.66 6.31 9.34
N ALA A 157 -1.24 5.05 9.36
CA ALA A 157 -1.36 4.15 10.50
C ALA A 157 -0.32 4.39 11.61
N GLY A 158 0.55 5.40 11.49
CA GLY A 158 1.48 5.85 12.54
C GLY A 158 2.87 5.21 12.51
N TYR A 159 3.25 4.52 11.43
CA TYR A 159 4.61 4.01 11.24
C TYR A 159 5.55 5.08 10.68
N ASN A 160 6.84 4.97 10.98
CA ASN A 160 7.91 5.75 10.35
C ASN A 160 8.36 4.99 9.10
N VAL A 161 8.06 5.48 7.91
CA VAL A 161 8.35 4.77 6.66
C VAL A 161 9.41 5.50 5.86
N THR A 162 10.43 4.76 5.42
CA THR A 162 11.40 5.19 4.41
C THR A 162 11.10 4.44 3.12
N ARG A 163 10.82 5.18 2.03
CA ARG A 163 10.63 4.64 0.68
C ARG A 163 11.99 4.51 0.01
N GLU A 164 12.36 3.32 -0.41
CA GLU A 164 13.65 3.07 -1.04
C GLU A 164 13.51 2.46 -2.42
N TYR A 165 14.32 2.97 -3.34
CA TYR A 165 14.54 2.40 -4.67
C TYR A 165 15.97 1.88 -4.73
N TYR A 166 16.15 0.59 -5.03
CA TYR A 166 17.46 -0.02 -5.26
C TYR A 166 17.86 0.14 -6.72
N ILE A 167 18.99 0.81 -6.96
CA ILE A 167 19.56 1.02 -8.30
C ILE A 167 20.57 -0.08 -8.56
N ASN A 168 20.24 -1.00 -9.47
CA ASN A 168 21.15 -2.05 -9.94
C ASN A 168 22.13 -1.43 -10.98
N ASP A 169 23.08 -0.64 -10.50
CA ASP A 169 24.09 0.08 -11.30
C ASP A 169 25.44 -0.66 -11.38
N ALA A 170 25.48 -1.92 -10.96
CA ALA A 170 26.64 -2.81 -11.04
C ALA A 170 26.41 -3.97 -12.03
N GLY A 171 27.46 -4.74 -12.29
CA GLY A 171 27.38 -5.98 -13.04
C GLY A 171 27.33 -5.84 -14.57
N ASN A 172 27.03 -6.99 -15.23
CA ASN A 172 27.17 -7.13 -16.69
C ASN A 172 26.12 -6.35 -17.49
N GLN A 173 24.91 -6.16 -16.94
CA GLN A 173 23.87 -5.40 -17.64
C GLN A 173 24.29 -3.95 -17.87
N ILE A 174 24.92 -3.34 -16.89
CA ILE A 174 25.42 -1.96 -17.00
C ILE A 174 26.64 -1.90 -17.95
N THR A 175 27.47 -2.93 -17.97
CA THR A 175 28.54 -3.03 -18.97
C THR A 175 27.97 -3.11 -20.38
N ASN A 176 26.93 -3.91 -20.59
CA ASN A 176 26.26 -4.03 -21.89
C ASN A 176 25.59 -2.71 -22.30
N LEU A 177 24.96 -2.01 -21.35
CA LEU A 177 24.41 -0.67 -21.57
C LEU A 177 25.50 0.31 -22.03
N ALA A 178 26.61 0.36 -21.30
CA ALA A 178 27.73 1.24 -21.63
C ALA A 178 28.32 0.95 -23.03
N ARG A 179 28.53 -0.31 -23.37
CA ARG A 179 29.02 -0.71 -24.69
C ARG A 179 28.00 -0.43 -25.81
N SER A 180 26.71 -0.54 -25.52
CA SER A 180 25.66 -0.18 -26.47
C SER A 180 25.64 1.32 -26.75
N ILE A 181 25.79 2.13 -25.70
CA ILE A 181 25.89 3.60 -25.82
C ILE A 181 27.18 3.98 -26.57
N GLU A 182 28.32 3.33 -26.26
CA GLU A 182 29.58 3.54 -26.94
C GLU A 182 29.45 3.32 -28.46
N ALA A 183 28.84 2.20 -28.87
CA ALA A 183 28.61 1.92 -30.29
C ALA A 183 27.78 3.02 -30.96
N ARG A 184 26.69 3.50 -30.33
CA ARG A 184 25.86 4.58 -30.87
C ARG A 184 26.52 5.94 -30.83
N TYR A 185 27.38 6.20 -29.86
CA TYR A 185 28.18 7.40 -29.75
C TYR A 185 29.17 7.51 -30.95
N PHE A 186 29.91 6.43 -31.23
CA PHE A 186 30.85 6.40 -32.36
C PHE A 186 30.13 6.42 -33.70
N GLU A 187 29.00 5.71 -33.84
CA GLU A 187 28.14 5.78 -35.02
C GLU A 187 27.70 7.24 -35.30
N ALA A 188 27.33 8.01 -34.29
CA ALA A 188 26.95 9.42 -34.40
C ALA A 188 28.14 10.32 -34.84
N LEU A 189 29.38 9.95 -34.51
CA LEU A 189 30.58 10.61 -34.96
C LEU A 189 31.06 10.17 -36.36
N GLY A 190 30.35 9.20 -36.99
CA GLY A 190 30.67 8.67 -38.31
C GLY A 190 31.65 7.48 -38.31
N ASP A 191 31.96 6.92 -37.13
CA ASP A 191 32.80 5.72 -36.98
C ASP A 191 31.91 4.50 -36.66
N THR A 192 31.80 3.59 -37.62
CA THR A 192 31.01 2.34 -37.54
C THR A 192 31.83 1.10 -37.17
N SER A 193 33.08 1.29 -36.75
CA SER A 193 33.98 0.20 -36.35
C SER A 193 33.64 -0.39 -34.95
N TYR A 194 32.87 0.34 -34.15
CA TYR A 194 32.41 -0.13 -32.83
C TYR A 194 31.14 -0.94 -33.00
N GLU A 195 31.25 -2.25 -32.73
CA GLU A 195 30.13 -3.16 -32.88
C GLU A 195 29.21 -3.16 -31.63
N MET A 196 27.91 -3.26 -31.89
CA MET A 196 26.91 -3.47 -30.83
C MET A 196 27.16 -4.83 -30.13
N PRO A 197 27.19 -4.91 -28.78
CA PRO A 197 27.30 -6.18 -28.09
C PRO A 197 26.18 -7.15 -28.50
N ALA A 198 26.45 -8.47 -28.47
CA ALA A 198 25.47 -9.49 -28.82
C ALA A 198 24.20 -9.37 -27.94
N ASP A 199 24.39 -9.08 -26.63
CA ASP A 199 23.32 -8.83 -25.66
C ASP A 199 23.11 -7.31 -25.44
N GLY A 200 23.39 -6.50 -26.46
CA GLY A 200 23.30 -5.04 -26.40
C GLY A 200 21.87 -4.51 -26.47
N TYR A 201 21.69 -3.32 -25.94
CA TYR A 201 20.42 -2.60 -25.97
C TYR A 201 20.29 -1.80 -27.29
N ASN A 202 19.22 -2.09 -28.04
CA ASN A 202 19.00 -1.51 -29.38
C ASN A 202 17.84 -0.50 -29.41
N GLY A 203 17.36 -0.05 -28.22
CA GLY A 203 16.24 0.88 -28.12
C GLY A 203 16.52 2.24 -28.77
N LYS A 204 15.46 2.99 -29.07
CA LYS A 204 15.57 4.38 -29.58
C LYS A 204 16.26 5.30 -28.57
N ASP A 205 16.02 5.07 -27.31
CA ASP A 205 16.66 5.73 -26.18
C ASP A 205 18.19 5.63 -26.24
N ILE A 206 18.74 4.44 -26.49
CA ILE A 206 20.19 4.25 -26.60
C ILE A 206 20.78 5.02 -27.81
N ILE A 207 20.02 5.08 -28.90
CA ILE A 207 20.42 5.88 -30.07
C ILE A 207 20.44 7.38 -29.72
N GLU A 208 19.42 7.84 -28.99
CA GLU A 208 19.32 9.25 -28.57
C GLU A 208 20.43 9.61 -27.58
N ILE A 209 20.69 8.74 -26.58
CA ILE A 209 21.80 8.91 -25.63
C ILE A 209 23.12 9.00 -26.35
N GLY A 210 23.42 8.09 -27.30
CA GLY A 210 24.66 8.09 -28.07
C GLY A 210 24.84 9.38 -28.84
N LYS A 211 23.81 9.87 -29.53
CA LYS A 211 23.83 11.15 -30.28
C LYS A 211 24.02 12.35 -29.34
N ASP A 212 23.30 12.39 -28.24
CA ASP A 212 23.39 13.49 -27.28
C ASP A 212 24.78 13.59 -26.65
N LEU A 213 25.35 12.45 -26.25
CA LEU A 213 26.71 12.39 -25.72
C LEU A 213 27.77 12.73 -26.76
N ALA A 214 27.60 12.36 -28.04
CA ALA A 214 28.51 12.73 -29.10
C ALA A 214 28.58 14.28 -29.31
N VAL A 215 27.47 14.97 -29.03
CA VAL A 215 27.41 16.44 -29.08
C VAL A 215 27.93 17.08 -27.79
N LYS A 216 27.53 16.57 -26.63
CA LYS A 216 27.89 17.17 -25.34
C LYS A 216 29.30 16.85 -24.86
N HIS A 217 29.79 15.66 -25.21
CA HIS A 217 31.04 15.08 -24.73
C HIS A 217 31.90 14.53 -25.90
N PRO A 218 32.26 15.37 -26.90
CA PRO A 218 33.05 14.93 -28.05
C PRO A 218 34.47 14.47 -27.70
N GLU A 219 34.96 14.80 -26.49
CA GLU A 219 36.27 14.41 -25.95
C GLU A 219 36.36 12.92 -25.59
N ILE A 220 35.26 12.25 -25.34
CA ILE A 220 35.27 10.83 -24.91
C ILE A 220 35.90 9.92 -25.96
N LYS A 221 35.83 10.29 -27.24
CA LYS A 221 36.48 9.52 -28.32
C LYS A 221 38.01 9.37 -28.14
N ASP A 222 38.63 10.31 -27.43
CA ASP A 222 40.08 10.36 -27.22
C ASP A 222 40.52 9.60 -25.93
N TYR A 223 39.56 9.06 -25.14
CA TYR A 223 39.82 8.30 -23.92
C TYR A 223 40.34 6.87 -24.24
N THR A 224 41.02 6.27 -23.28
CA THR A 224 41.35 4.84 -23.34
C THR A 224 40.07 4.00 -23.25
N ASP A 225 40.12 2.72 -23.65
CA ASP A 225 38.96 1.83 -23.58
C ASP A 225 38.38 1.70 -22.15
N GLU A 226 39.26 1.64 -21.15
CA GLU A 226 38.87 1.58 -19.74
C GLU A 226 38.17 2.86 -19.26
N GLU A 227 38.72 4.01 -19.60
CA GLU A 227 38.14 5.32 -19.28
C GLU A 227 36.80 5.51 -19.99
N ARG A 228 36.69 5.13 -21.27
CA ARG A 228 35.43 5.18 -22.01
C ARG A 228 34.36 4.30 -21.34
N LEU A 229 34.71 3.05 -21.05
CA LEU A 229 33.77 2.14 -20.41
C LEU A 229 33.25 2.68 -19.08
N LYS A 230 34.15 3.18 -18.23
CA LYS A 230 33.79 3.82 -16.96
C LYS A 230 32.86 5.01 -17.16
N THR A 231 33.21 5.88 -18.14
CA THR A 231 32.44 7.09 -18.43
C THR A 231 31.06 6.77 -18.99
N PHE A 232 30.94 5.83 -19.94
CA PHE A 232 29.66 5.44 -20.50
C PHE A 232 28.79 4.67 -19.50
N ARG A 233 29.40 3.90 -18.57
CA ARG A 233 28.65 3.30 -17.45
C ARG A 233 27.97 4.38 -16.60
N GLN A 234 28.73 5.38 -16.17
CA GLN A 234 28.21 6.47 -15.33
C GLN A 234 27.15 7.29 -16.08
N LEU A 235 27.50 7.82 -17.26
CA LEU A 235 26.59 8.68 -18.02
C LEU A 235 25.33 7.92 -18.49
N GLY A 236 25.46 6.64 -18.84
CA GLY A 236 24.32 5.80 -19.23
C GLY A 236 23.36 5.57 -18.08
N VAL A 237 23.88 5.22 -16.91
CA VAL A 237 23.05 5.06 -15.69
C VAL A 237 22.39 6.38 -15.29
N ASP A 238 23.13 7.49 -15.30
CA ASP A 238 22.60 8.80 -14.95
C ASP A 238 21.44 9.20 -15.87
N TYR A 239 21.59 9.00 -17.18
CA TYR A 239 20.57 9.31 -18.17
C TYR A 239 19.30 8.48 -17.99
N GLU A 240 19.46 7.15 -17.87
CA GLU A 240 18.31 6.26 -17.64
C GLU A 240 17.64 6.57 -16.30
N MET A 241 18.41 6.80 -15.24
CA MET A 241 17.85 7.13 -13.92
C MET A 241 17.12 8.47 -13.91
N GLU A 242 17.58 9.48 -14.63
CA GLU A 242 16.87 10.76 -14.75
C GLU A 242 15.48 10.54 -15.37
N LYS A 243 15.41 9.74 -16.44
CA LYS A 243 14.17 9.36 -17.12
C LYS A 243 13.22 8.57 -16.20
N LEU A 244 13.73 7.53 -15.53
CA LEU A 244 12.94 6.73 -14.59
C LEU A 244 12.40 7.57 -13.43
N LYS A 245 13.22 8.43 -12.85
CA LYS A 245 12.81 9.35 -11.78
C LYS A 245 11.73 10.31 -12.24
N LYS A 246 11.85 10.82 -13.46
CA LYS A 246 10.83 11.69 -14.06
C LYS A 246 9.51 10.95 -14.26
N ASP A 247 9.53 9.75 -14.83
CA ASP A 247 8.33 8.96 -15.07
C ASP A 247 7.62 8.59 -13.77
N LEU A 248 8.36 8.21 -12.73
CA LEU A 248 7.81 7.93 -11.40
C LEU A 248 7.24 9.18 -10.74
N SER A 249 7.94 10.31 -10.83
CA SER A 249 7.44 11.58 -10.30
C SER A 249 6.16 12.05 -11.01
N ASP A 250 6.11 11.94 -12.34
CA ASP A 250 4.92 12.26 -13.13
C ASP A 250 3.76 11.30 -12.79
N PHE A 251 4.08 10.06 -12.39
CA PHE A 251 3.11 9.07 -11.90
C PHE A 251 2.71 9.27 -10.43
N ASN A 252 3.15 10.37 -9.83
CA ASN A 252 2.91 10.69 -8.41
C ASN A 252 3.48 9.63 -7.45
N VAL A 253 4.69 9.14 -7.74
CA VAL A 253 5.44 8.18 -6.92
C VAL A 253 6.80 8.77 -6.57
N HIS A 254 7.10 8.83 -5.27
CA HIS A 254 8.31 9.47 -4.75
C HIS A 254 9.06 8.53 -3.82
N PHE A 255 10.40 8.67 -3.83
CA PHE A 255 11.30 7.90 -2.98
C PHE A 255 12.10 8.83 -2.05
N ASP A 256 12.31 8.38 -0.83
CA ASP A 256 13.13 9.09 0.15
C ASP A 256 14.62 8.77 -0.06
N ASN A 257 14.92 7.55 -0.52
CA ASN A 257 16.27 7.08 -0.77
C ASN A 257 16.39 6.32 -2.10
N TRP A 258 17.45 6.66 -2.84
CA TRP A 258 17.87 6.00 -4.06
C TRP A 258 19.20 5.30 -3.78
N PHE A 259 19.14 4.00 -3.48
CA PHE A 259 20.30 3.23 -3.03
C PHE A 259 21.05 2.62 -4.22
N SER A 260 22.33 2.96 -4.39
CA SER A 260 23.20 2.42 -5.44
C SER A 260 23.85 1.11 -5.00
N GLU A 261 23.71 0.04 -5.81
CA GLU A 261 24.43 -1.22 -5.59
C GLU A 261 25.94 -1.02 -5.59
N THR A 262 26.47 -0.20 -6.51
CA THR A 262 27.90 0.13 -6.60
C THR A 262 28.45 0.63 -5.28
N SER A 263 27.67 1.34 -4.48
CA SER A 263 28.08 1.83 -3.17
C SER A 263 28.47 0.70 -2.18
N LEU A 264 27.90 -0.50 -2.31
CA LEU A 264 28.25 -1.65 -1.46
C LEU A 264 29.66 -2.14 -1.71
N TYR A 265 30.14 -2.03 -2.96
CA TYR A 265 31.49 -2.38 -3.35
C TYR A 265 32.51 -1.31 -2.93
N GLU A 266 32.16 -0.04 -3.12
CA GLU A 266 33.05 1.09 -2.88
C GLU A 266 33.31 1.38 -1.41
N ASN A 267 32.31 1.18 -0.54
CA ASN A 267 32.39 1.45 0.90
C ASN A 267 32.80 0.24 1.76
N GLY A 268 33.13 -0.89 1.12
CA GLY A 268 33.56 -2.12 1.80
C GLY A 268 32.42 -2.86 2.55
N ALA A 269 31.14 -2.57 2.23
CA ALA A 269 30.01 -3.20 2.91
C ALA A 269 29.94 -4.71 2.66
N ILE A 270 30.31 -5.17 1.44
CA ILE A 270 30.34 -6.60 1.11
C ILE A 270 31.42 -7.31 1.92
N GLU A 271 32.64 -6.78 1.95
CA GLU A 271 33.78 -7.34 2.67
C GLU A 271 33.50 -7.41 4.19
N ASN A 272 32.90 -6.34 4.74
CA ASN A 272 32.50 -6.30 6.14
C ASN A 272 31.43 -7.35 6.47
N THR A 273 30.45 -7.53 5.58
CA THR A 273 29.40 -8.55 5.71
C THR A 273 29.98 -9.96 5.67
N LEU A 274 30.86 -10.27 4.71
CA LEU A 274 31.54 -11.55 4.61
C LEU A 274 32.42 -11.83 5.84
N SER A 275 33.16 -10.83 6.29
CA SER A 275 33.99 -10.92 7.49
C SER A 275 33.17 -11.25 8.72
N LYS A 276 32.00 -10.60 8.87
CA LYS A 276 31.08 -10.86 9.98
C LYS A 276 30.49 -12.27 9.94
N MET A 277 30.07 -12.76 8.78
CA MET A 277 29.58 -14.13 8.60
C MET A 277 30.66 -15.16 8.96
N LYS A 278 31.91 -14.91 8.58
CA LYS A 278 33.06 -15.77 8.90
C LYS A 278 33.34 -15.77 10.41
N GLU A 279 33.33 -14.59 11.05
CA GLU A 279 33.51 -14.45 12.51
C GLU A 279 32.45 -15.25 13.29
N LEU A 280 31.19 -15.21 12.81
CA LEU A 280 30.06 -15.93 13.40
C LEU A 280 30.09 -17.47 13.12
N GLY A 281 31.01 -17.94 12.26
CA GLY A 281 31.20 -19.36 11.99
C GLY A 281 30.24 -19.99 10.98
N TYR A 282 29.52 -19.17 10.21
CA TYR A 282 28.53 -19.66 9.25
C TYR A 282 29.08 -19.82 7.82
N THR A 283 30.35 -19.51 7.58
CA THR A 283 30.99 -19.73 6.28
C THR A 283 31.95 -20.92 6.31
N TYR A 284 32.13 -21.57 5.17
CA TYR A 284 33.14 -22.64 4.97
C TYR A 284 33.63 -22.66 3.53
N GLU A 285 34.81 -23.26 3.34
CA GLU A 285 35.41 -23.45 2.03
C GLU A 285 35.14 -24.85 1.51
N ALA A 286 34.60 -24.97 0.29
CA ALA A 286 34.44 -26.24 -0.40
C ALA A 286 34.56 -26.05 -1.91
N ASP A 287 35.21 -26.98 -2.59
CA ASP A 287 35.41 -26.99 -4.05
C ASP A 287 36.03 -25.68 -4.61
N GLY A 288 36.83 -25.00 -3.81
CA GLY A 288 37.48 -23.74 -4.17
C GLY A 288 36.54 -22.51 -4.12
N ALA A 289 35.39 -22.63 -3.49
CA ALA A 289 34.41 -21.57 -3.32
C ALA A 289 34.10 -21.37 -1.84
N THR A 290 33.68 -20.13 -1.48
CA THR A 290 33.21 -19.80 -0.10
C THR A 290 31.69 -19.95 -0.05
N TRP A 291 31.21 -20.74 0.90
CA TRP A 291 29.81 -21.08 1.10
C TRP A 291 29.27 -20.51 2.41
N LEU A 292 27.95 -20.18 2.42
CA LEU A 292 27.17 -19.82 3.61
C LEU A 292 26.26 -20.99 4.00
N ARG A 293 26.22 -21.34 5.30
CA ARG A 293 25.37 -22.41 5.87
C ARG A 293 23.91 -21.97 6.01
N THR A 294 23.25 -21.66 4.90
CA THR A 294 21.85 -21.24 4.91
C THR A 294 20.89 -22.39 5.25
N SER A 295 21.31 -23.65 5.04
CA SER A 295 20.52 -24.82 5.42
C SER A 295 20.29 -24.95 6.93
N ASP A 296 21.16 -24.37 7.77
CA ASP A 296 20.96 -24.30 9.23
C ASP A 296 19.74 -23.41 9.60
N PHE A 297 19.24 -22.59 8.67
CA PHE A 297 18.18 -21.60 8.82
C PHE A 297 17.01 -21.79 7.84
N LYS A 298 16.61 -23.03 7.60
CA LYS A 298 15.43 -23.42 6.79
C LYS A 298 15.54 -23.14 5.27
N ASP A 299 16.72 -22.82 4.74
CA ASP A 299 16.93 -22.87 3.30
C ASP A 299 17.09 -24.34 2.84
N ASP A 300 16.81 -24.64 1.58
CA ASP A 300 16.87 -26.00 1.02
C ASP A 300 18.30 -26.54 0.90
N LYS A 301 19.31 -25.66 0.84
CA LYS A 301 20.74 -25.97 0.75
C LYS A 301 21.60 -24.76 1.09
N ASP A 302 22.89 -25.01 1.34
CA ASP A 302 23.89 -23.96 1.49
C ASP A 302 24.12 -23.19 0.18
N ARG A 303 24.57 -21.94 0.30
CA ARG A 303 24.71 -21.02 -0.83
C ARG A 303 26.13 -20.53 -1.02
N VAL A 304 26.56 -20.47 -2.28
CA VAL A 304 27.87 -19.91 -2.63
C VAL A 304 27.83 -18.40 -2.52
N LEU A 305 28.77 -17.84 -1.77
CA LEU A 305 29.03 -16.42 -1.67
C LEU A 305 30.10 -15.98 -2.68
N ILE A 306 31.26 -16.66 -2.68
CA ILE A 306 32.38 -16.38 -3.57
C ILE A 306 32.65 -17.61 -4.43
N LYS A 307 32.65 -17.42 -5.74
CA LYS A 307 32.94 -18.48 -6.72
C LYS A 307 34.43 -18.84 -6.73
N LYS A 308 34.76 -19.96 -7.42
CA LYS A 308 36.15 -20.42 -7.62
C LYS A 308 37.06 -19.40 -8.29
N ASP A 309 36.50 -18.53 -9.12
CA ASP A 309 37.22 -17.45 -9.82
C ASP A 309 37.42 -16.20 -8.97
N GLY A 310 36.99 -16.21 -7.69
CA GLY A 310 37.07 -15.11 -6.75
C GLY A 310 35.94 -14.08 -6.90
N ASN A 311 35.03 -14.25 -7.86
CA ASN A 311 33.90 -13.33 -8.05
C ASN A 311 32.76 -13.63 -7.08
N TYR A 312 32.05 -12.61 -6.65
CA TYR A 312 30.82 -12.74 -5.88
C TYR A 312 29.70 -13.38 -6.72
N THR A 313 28.82 -14.11 -6.03
CA THR A 313 27.50 -14.44 -6.60
C THR A 313 26.55 -13.26 -6.41
N TYR A 314 25.42 -13.24 -7.11
CA TYR A 314 24.37 -12.21 -6.88
C TYR A 314 23.83 -12.22 -5.44
N PHE A 315 23.89 -13.37 -4.78
CA PHE A 315 23.43 -13.52 -3.40
C PHE A 315 24.26 -12.72 -2.39
N THR A 316 25.53 -12.50 -2.67
CA THR A 316 26.45 -11.81 -1.75
C THR A 316 26.13 -10.32 -1.60
N PRO A 317 26.02 -9.52 -2.69
CA PRO A 317 25.61 -8.12 -2.57
C PRO A 317 24.17 -7.99 -2.03
N ASP A 318 23.24 -8.88 -2.39
CA ASP A 318 21.88 -8.86 -1.84
C ASP A 318 21.86 -9.07 -0.33
N THR A 319 22.66 -10.01 0.18
CA THR A 319 22.79 -10.24 1.62
C THR A 319 23.41 -9.03 2.31
N ALA A 320 24.46 -8.44 1.74
CA ALA A 320 25.10 -7.24 2.27
C ALA A 320 24.14 -6.05 2.30
N TYR A 321 23.33 -5.90 1.28
CA TYR A 321 22.32 -4.86 1.18
C TYR A 321 21.24 -5.01 2.26
N HIS A 322 20.66 -6.20 2.44
CA HIS A 322 19.63 -6.42 3.46
C HIS A 322 20.18 -6.27 4.87
N TYR A 323 21.42 -6.73 5.12
CA TYR A 323 22.09 -6.48 6.38
C TYR A 323 22.36 -4.98 6.60
N ASN A 324 22.69 -4.24 5.55
CA ASN A 324 22.81 -2.77 5.60
C ASN A 324 21.47 -2.10 5.95
N LYS A 325 20.35 -2.54 5.37
CA LYS A 325 19.00 -2.03 5.71
C LYS A 325 18.72 -2.15 7.21
N ILE A 326 19.03 -3.30 7.81
CA ILE A 326 18.88 -3.53 9.27
C ILE A 326 19.79 -2.60 10.07
N ASN A 327 21.05 -2.46 9.68
CA ASN A 327 22.03 -1.63 10.39
C ASN A 327 21.73 -0.13 10.33
N ARG A 328 20.92 0.30 9.37
CA ARG A 328 20.40 1.68 9.30
C ARG A 328 19.27 1.96 10.31
N GLY A 329 18.93 1.00 11.17
CA GLY A 329 17.96 1.17 12.26
C GLY A 329 16.50 0.93 11.85
N ASN A 330 16.26 0.17 10.78
CA ASN A 330 14.92 -0.24 10.40
C ASN A 330 14.49 -1.47 11.19
N ASP A 331 13.30 -1.44 11.78
CA ASP A 331 12.73 -2.53 12.58
C ASP A 331 12.12 -3.60 11.66
N ILE A 332 11.49 -3.19 10.58
CA ILE A 332 10.83 -4.04 9.58
C ILE A 332 11.32 -3.63 8.19
N LEU A 333 11.63 -4.60 7.37
CA LEU A 333 11.92 -4.46 5.95
C LEU A 333 10.75 -5.05 5.17
N ILE A 334 10.22 -4.30 4.20
CA ILE A 334 9.18 -4.77 3.30
C ILE A 334 9.69 -4.60 1.88
N ASP A 335 9.81 -5.70 1.14
CA ASP A 335 10.27 -5.71 -0.24
C ASP A 335 9.15 -6.19 -1.18
N LEU A 336 8.79 -5.37 -2.16
CA LEU A 336 7.83 -5.74 -3.20
C LEU A 336 8.58 -6.27 -4.42
N MET A 337 8.55 -7.59 -4.63
CA MET A 337 9.30 -8.27 -5.68
C MET A 337 8.39 -8.83 -6.78
N GLY A 338 8.91 -8.97 -7.99
CA GLY A 338 8.24 -9.67 -9.09
C GLY A 338 8.07 -11.18 -8.83
N ALA A 339 7.15 -11.81 -9.56
CA ALA A 339 6.80 -13.22 -9.38
C ALA A 339 7.96 -14.21 -9.64
N ASP A 340 8.96 -13.80 -10.39
CA ASP A 340 10.19 -14.56 -10.69
C ASP A 340 11.11 -14.74 -9.47
N HIS A 341 10.94 -13.96 -8.40
CA HIS A 341 11.76 -14.02 -7.19
C HIS A 341 11.23 -14.95 -6.10
N HIS A 342 10.13 -15.69 -6.31
CA HIS A 342 9.51 -16.51 -5.26
C HIS A 342 10.48 -17.53 -4.62
N GLY A 343 11.36 -18.17 -5.41
CA GLY A 343 12.38 -19.13 -4.91
C GLY A 343 13.54 -18.48 -4.15
N TYR A 344 13.59 -17.16 -4.08
CA TYR A 344 14.68 -16.41 -3.46
C TYR A 344 14.44 -16.05 -1.98
N ILE A 345 13.17 -16.07 -1.55
CA ILE A 345 12.73 -15.60 -0.24
C ILE A 345 13.44 -16.31 0.91
N ASN A 346 13.39 -17.64 0.93
CA ASN A 346 13.92 -18.42 2.05
C ASN A 346 15.43 -18.24 2.22
N ARG A 347 16.20 -18.20 1.10
CA ARG A 347 17.66 -17.99 1.17
C ARG A 347 18.02 -16.62 1.71
N LEU A 348 17.26 -15.59 1.35
CA LEU A 348 17.52 -14.24 1.83
C LEU A 348 17.20 -14.11 3.32
N LYS A 349 16.07 -14.67 3.77
CA LYS A 349 15.72 -14.74 5.20
C LYS A 349 16.77 -15.52 5.99
N ALA A 350 17.19 -16.69 5.50
CA ALA A 350 18.25 -17.51 6.11
C ALA A 350 19.57 -16.73 6.23
N SER A 351 19.93 -15.92 5.23
CA SER A 351 21.14 -15.12 5.31
C SER A 351 21.11 -14.09 6.44
N LEU A 352 19.97 -13.47 6.70
CA LEU A 352 19.79 -12.52 7.81
C LEU A 352 19.85 -13.23 9.17
N GLU A 353 19.29 -14.44 9.28
CA GLU A 353 19.37 -15.23 10.53
C GLU A 353 20.82 -15.58 10.91
N THR A 354 21.75 -15.69 9.95
CA THR A 354 23.19 -15.88 10.25
C THR A 354 23.79 -14.70 11.05
N PHE A 355 23.20 -13.52 10.98
CA PHE A 355 23.58 -12.35 11.79
C PHE A 355 22.82 -12.24 13.12
N GLY A 356 21.97 -13.23 13.44
CA GLY A 356 21.09 -13.17 14.61
C GLY A 356 19.88 -12.24 14.43
N VAL A 357 19.58 -11.87 13.20
CA VAL A 357 18.39 -11.06 12.87
C VAL A 357 17.19 -11.99 12.72
N ASP A 358 16.10 -11.69 13.42
CA ASP A 358 14.85 -12.41 13.25
C ASP A 358 14.35 -12.28 11.81
N SER A 359 14.15 -13.40 11.12
CA SER A 359 13.72 -13.45 9.73
C SER A 359 12.32 -12.86 9.50
N ASP A 360 11.49 -12.76 10.55
CA ASP A 360 10.17 -12.13 10.47
C ASP A 360 10.24 -10.60 10.31
N ARG A 361 11.41 -10.00 10.55
CA ARG A 361 11.67 -8.59 10.24
C ARG A 361 11.78 -8.32 8.74
N LEU A 362 11.96 -9.34 7.90
CA LEU A 362 11.93 -9.23 6.45
C LEU A 362 10.62 -9.81 5.91
N GLU A 363 9.76 -8.93 5.43
CA GLU A 363 8.51 -9.25 4.74
C GLU A 363 8.73 -9.11 3.23
N ILE A 364 8.50 -10.17 2.46
CA ILE A 364 8.61 -10.12 1.00
C ILE A 364 7.22 -10.38 0.41
N GLN A 365 6.72 -9.40 -0.34
CA GLN A 365 5.46 -9.51 -1.07
C GLN A 365 5.72 -9.75 -2.55
N ILE A 366 5.15 -10.81 -3.09
CA ILE A 366 5.26 -11.14 -4.50
C ILE A 366 4.15 -10.47 -5.29
N MET A 367 4.55 -9.66 -6.27
CA MET A 367 3.65 -8.98 -7.19
C MET A 367 3.38 -9.87 -8.40
N GLN A 368 2.13 -10.26 -8.60
CA GLN A 368 1.72 -11.02 -9.78
C GLN A 368 1.64 -10.14 -11.03
N MET A 369 1.73 -10.79 -12.19
CA MET A 369 1.71 -10.12 -13.48
C MET A 369 0.38 -9.44 -13.78
N VAL A 370 0.44 -8.34 -14.53
CA VAL A 370 -0.71 -7.62 -15.09
C VAL A 370 -0.77 -7.90 -16.58
N ARG A 371 -1.95 -8.23 -17.09
CA ARG A 371 -2.22 -8.26 -18.52
C ARG A 371 -2.98 -7.00 -18.91
N LEU A 372 -2.55 -6.35 -19.97
CA LEU A 372 -3.30 -5.24 -20.56
C LEU A 372 -4.31 -5.78 -21.53
N MET A 373 -5.57 -5.37 -21.37
CA MET A 373 -6.68 -5.76 -22.21
C MET A 373 -7.20 -4.56 -22.99
N GLN A 374 -7.44 -4.73 -24.29
CA GLN A 374 -8.09 -3.73 -25.13
C GLN A 374 -9.09 -4.42 -26.03
N ASN A 375 -10.35 -3.99 -26.00
CA ASN A 375 -11.46 -4.61 -26.77
C ASN A 375 -11.58 -6.13 -26.55
N GLY A 376 -11.30 -6.61 -25.34
CA GLY A 376 -11.36 -8.03 -24.97
C GLY A 376 -10.15 -8.86 -25.39
N GLU A 377 -9.13 -8.26 -26.01
CA GLU A 377 -7.89 -8.93 -26.41
C GLU A 377 -6.70 -8.45 -25.60
N GLU A 378 -5.72 -9.34 -25.36
CA GLU A 378 -4.48 -8.99 -24.65
C GLU A 378 -3.56 -8.17 -25.56
N VAL A 379 -3.11 -7.02 -25.07
CA VAL A 379 -2.14 -6.14 -25.75
C VAL A 379 -0.77 -6.37 -25.12
N LYS A 380 0.11 -7.10 -25.82
CA LYS A 380 1.45 -7.44 -25.35
C LYS A 380 2.52 -6.42 -25.69
N MET A 381 2.32 -5.70 -26.78
CA MET A 381 3.32 -4.78 -27.33
C MET A 381 2.69 -3.44 -27.69
N SER A 382 3.45 -2.38 -27.47
CA SER A 382 3.13 -1.04 -27.92
C SER A 382 3.06 -1.00 -29.46
N LYS A 383 1.97 -0.46 -30.00
CA LYS A 383 1.82 -0.20 -31.45
C LYS A 383 2.86 0.81 -31.96
N ARG A 384 3.42 1.62 -31.06
CA ARG A 384 4.34 2.72 -31.35
C ARG A 384 5.78 2.26 -31.44
N THR A 385 6.22 1.36 -30.54
CA THR A 385 7.62 0.97 -30.36
C THR A 385 7.89 -0.50 -30.71
N GLY A 386 6.87 -1.37 -30.74
CA GLY A 386 7.02 -2.82 -30.89
C GLY A 386 7.59 -3.52 -29.66
N ASN A 387 7.80 -2.78 -28.56
CA ASN A 387 8.27 -3.27 -27.27
C ASN A 387 7.10 -3.40 -26.27
N ALA A 388 7.38 -3.82 -25.03
CA ALA A 388 6.38 -3.80 -23.96
C ALA A 388 5.80 -2.39 -23.78
N ILE A 389 4.51 -2.32 -23.40
CA ILE A 389 3.85 -1.04 -23.14
C ILE A 389 4.48 -0.39 -21.91
N THR A 390 4.90 0.86 -22.08
CA THR A 390 5.61 1.62 -21.04
C THR A 390 4.63 2.27 -20.05
N LEU A 391 5.14 2.61 -18.86
CA LEU A 391 4.40 3.42 -17.88
C LEU A 391 3.93 4.74 -18.49
N ARG A 392 4.79 5.41 -19.28
CA ARG A 392 4.45 6.66 -19.97
C ARG A 392 3.26 6.49 -20.91
N GLU A 393 3.26 5.44 -21.73
CA GLU A 393 2.14 5.16 -22.64
C GLU A 393 0.85 4.89 -21.89
N ILE A 394 0.89 4.21 -20.72
CA ILE A 394 -0.30 3.99 -19.88
C ILE A 394 -0.83 5.30 -19.32
N MET A 395 0.05 6.17 -18.79
CA MET A 395 -0.36 7.48 -18.28
C MET A 395 -1.00 8.35 -19.38
N ASP A 396 -0.43 8.33 -20.59
CA ASP A 396 -0.95 9.07 -21.73
C ASP A 396 -2.31 8.53 -22.22
N GLU A 397 -2.54 7.22 -22.08
CA GLU A 397 -3.73 6.53 -22.59
C GLU A 397 -4.93 6.66 -21.64
N VAL A 398 -4.74 6.42 -20.34
CA VAL A 398 -5.84 6.36 -19.35
C VAL A 398 -5.78 7.45 -18.28
N GLY A 399 -4.69 8.20 -18.21
CA GLY A 399 -4.44 9.17 -17.14
C GLY A 399 -3.86 8.54 -15.88
N ILE A 400 -3.26 9.39 -15.03
CA ILE A 400 -2.53 8.95 -13.83
C ILE A 400 -3.49 8.34 -12.81
N ASP A 401 -4.61 9.00 -12.52
CA ASP A 401 -5.58 8.58 -11.51
C ASP A 401 -6.17 7.20 -11.81
N ALA A 402 -6.61 6.98 -13.06
CA ALA A 402 -7.16 5.70 -13.48
C ALA A 402 -6.09 4.60 -13.42
N ALA A 403 -4.87 4.87 -13.94
CA ALA A 403 -3.77 3.92 -13.89
C ALA A 403 -3.45 3.50 -12.45
N ARG A 404 -3.24 4.45 -11.54
CA ARG A 404 -2.93 4.17 -10.13
C ARG A 404 -4.05 3.39 -9.43
N TYR A 405 -5.29 3.83 -9.60
CA TYR A 405 -6.43 3.21 -8.95
C TYR A 405 -6.63 1.75 -9.37
N PHE A 406 -6.67 1.49 -10.69
CA PHE A 406 -6.84 0.15 -11.23
C PHE A 406 -5.71 -0.80 -10.82
N LEU A 407 -4.46 -0.32 -10.84
CA LEU A 407 -3.29 -1.13 -10.45
C LEU A 407 -3.24 -1.46 -8.95
N THR A 408 -3.94 -0.67 -8.11
CA THR A 408 -4.01 -0.87 -6.66
C THR A 408 -5.24 -1.67 -6.20
N MET A 409 -6.31 -1.74 -7.00
CA MET A 409 -7.61 -2.28 -6.57
C MET A 409 -7.67 -3.79 -6.36
N ARG A 410 -6.62 -4.52 -6.71
CA ARG A 410 -6.52 -5.97 -6.53
C ARG A 410 -5.36 -6.34 -5.62
N SER A 411 -5.52 -7.46 -4.92
CA SER A 411 -4.45 -8.00 -4.07
C SER A 411 -3.15 -8.20 -4.88
N PRO A 412 -1.96 -7.84 -4.33
CA PRO A 412 -0.68 -7.98 -5.02
C PRO A 412 -0.41 -9.37 -5.58
N ASP A 413 -0.83 -10.41 -4.85
CA ASP A 413 -0.65 -11.82 -5.19
C ASP A 413 -1.66 -12.37 -6.22
N SER A 414 -2.61 -11.54 -6.69
CA SER A 414 -3.59 -11.93 -7.69
C SER A 414 -3.17 -11.53 -9.10
N HIS A 415 -3.41 -12.40 -10.08
CA HIS A 415 -3.38 -12.01 -11.49
C HIS A 415 -4.46 -10.95 -11.76
N PHE A 416 -4.14 -9.99 -12.59
CA PHE A 416 -5.03 -8.87 -12.87
C PHE A 416 -5.04 -8.52 -14.36
N ASP A 417 -6.24 -8.39 -14.90
CA ASP A 417 -6.50 -7.89 -16.25
C ASP A 417 -6.83 -6.41 -16.16
N PHE A 418 -5.96 -5.56 -16.69
CA PHE A 418 -6.16 -4.13 -16.76
C PHE A 418 -6.90 -3.79 -18.05
N ASP A 419 -8.16 -3.46 -17.94
CA ASP A 419 -9.03 -3.08 -19.08
C ASP A 419 -8.86 -1.60 -19.40
N LEU A 420 -8.21 -1.30 -20.54
CA LEU A 420 -7.93 0.06 -20.99
C LEU A 420 -9.22 0.82 -21.35
N GLU A 421 -10.23 0.15 -21.89
CA GLU A 421 -11.48 0.80 -22.27
C GLU A 421 -12.27 1.21 -21.02
N LEU A 422 -12.41 0.29 -20.06
CA LEU A 422 -13.06 0.57 -18.78
C LEU A 422 -12.35 1.71 -18.03
N ALA A 423 -11.01 1.73 -18.05
CA ALA A 423 -10.23 2.76 -17.36
C ALA A 423 -10.43 4.18 -17.95
N LYS A 424 -10.81 4.30 -19.23
CA LYS A 424 -11.13 5.57 -19.92
C LYS A 424 -12.59 5.97 -19.81
N GLU A 425 -13.47 5.05 -19.43
CA GLU A 425 -14.89 5.28 -19.46
C GLU A 425 -15.35 6.29 -18.41
N GLN A 426 -16.17 7.25 -18.82
CA GLN A 426 -16.79 8.23 -17.92
C GLN A 426 -18.20 7.78 -17.51
N SER A 427 -18.27 6.65 -16.83
CA SER A 427 -19.52 6.03 -16.40
C SER A 427 -19.41 5.47 -14.98
N GLN A 428 -20.56 5.03 -14.45
CA GLN A 428 -20.62 4.38 -13.12
C GLN A 428 -19.94 3.01 -13.08
N ASP A 429 -19.65 2.41 -14.24
CA ASP A 429 -18.94 1.13 -14.32
C ASP A 429 -17.43 1.32 -14.08
N ASN A 430 -16.89 2.51 -14.33
CA ASN A 430 -15.52 2.86 -14.01
C ASN A 430 -15.41 3.22 -12.50
N PRO A 431 -14.72 2.42 -11.68
CA PRO A 431 -14.70 2.60 -10.22
C PRO A 431 -14.05 3.92 -9.78
N ILE A 432 -13.01 4.40 -10.47
CA ILE A 432 -12.40 5.68 -10.10
C ILE A 432 -13.29 6.86 -10.48
N TYR A 433 -13.91 6.82 -11.66
CA TYR A 433 -14.88 7.84 -12.07
C TYR A 433 -16.04 7.92 -11.09
N TYR A 434 -16.58 6.77 -10.67
CA TYR A 434 -17.68 6.68 -9.71
C TYR A 434 -17.34 7.34 -8.36
N ALA A 435 -16.13 7.07 -7.83
CA ALA A 435 -15.67 7.66 -6.58
C ALA A 435 -15.41 9.17 -6.69
N GLN A 436 -14.73 9.61 -7.75
CA GLN A 436 -14.45 11.02 -8.00
C GLN A 436 -15.73 11.82 -8.25
N TYR A 437 -16.71 11.22 -8.96
CA TYR A 437 -18.01 11.84 -9.16
C TYR A 437 -18.79 12.03 -7.85
N ALA A 438 -18.68 11.09 -6.88
CA ALA A 438 -19.25 11.29 -5.54
C ALA A 438 -18.65 12.52 -4.86
N HIS A 439 -17.32 12.66 -4.89
CA HIS A 439 -16.62 13.81 -4.32
C HIS A 439 -17.03 15.14 -5.00
N ALA A 440 -16.98 15.21 -6.33
CA ALA A 440 -17.34 16.39 -7.09
C ALA A 440 -18.82 16.81 -6.87
N ARG A 441 -19.73 15.83 -6.75
CA ARG A 441 -21.14 16.10 -6.43
C ARG A 441 -21.29 16.70 -5.05
N ILE A 442 -20.59 16.20 -4.03
CA ILE A 442 -20.59 16.78 -2.68
C ILE A 442 -20.11 18.23 -2.75
N CYS A 443 -18.99 18.51 -3.42
CA CYS A 443 -18.45 19.86 -3.59
C CYS A 443 -19.49 20.81 -4.23
N SER A 444 -20.22 20.34 -5.24
CA SER A 444 -21.28 21.11 -5.88
C SER A 444 -22.43 21.46 -4.92
N ILE A 445 -22.85 20.49 -4.08
CA ILE A 445 -23.92 20.71 -3.08
C ILE A 445 -23.47 21.71 -2.02
N LEU A 446 -22.24 21.58 -1.52
CA LEU A 446 -21.65 22.50 -0.53
C LEU A 446 -21.56 23.93 -1.08
N LYS A 447 -21.18 24.07 -2.35
CA LYS A 447 -21.19 25.36 -3.03
C LYS A 447 -22.60 25.99 -3.09
N GLN A 448 -23.62 25.21 -3.46
CA GLN A 448 -25.00 25.65 -3.49
C GLN A 448 -25.52 26.05 -2.09
N ALA A 449 -25.15 25.27 -1.05
CA ALA A 449 -25.47 25.61 0.34
C ALA A 449 -24.90 26.98 0.73
N LYS A 450 -23.64 27.23 0.42
CA LYS A 450 -22.95 28.48 0.67
C LYS A 450 -23.62 29.67 -0.06
N GLU A 451 -24.03 29.48 -1.30
CA GLU A 451 -24.79 30.49 -2.08
C GLU A 451 -26.12 30.82 -1.42
N GLN A 452 -26.72 29.89 -0.66
CA GLN A 452 -27.96 30.11 0.15
C GLN A 452 -27.65 30.61 1.56
N GLY A 453 -26.40 30.97 1.89
CA GLY A 453 -25.99 31.46 3.19
C GLY A 453 -25.87 30.38 4.27
N ILE A 454 -25.79 29.09 3.89
CA ILE A 454 -25.60 27.99 4.81
C ILE A 454 -24.14 27.52 4.73
N GLU A 455 -23.41 27.73 5.83
CA GLU A 455 -22.02 27.30 5.95
C GLU A 455 -21.92 25.98 6.73
N VAL A 456 -20.82 25.26 6.51
CA VAL A 456 -20.47 24.06 7.28
C VAL A 456 -20.26 24.46 8.75
N SER A 457 -20.89 23.74 9.66
CA SER A 457 -20.78 24.00 11.10
C SER A 457 -20.61 22.70 11.88
N THR A 458 -19.74 22.72 12.89
CA THR A 458 -19.58 21.62 13.85
C THR A 458 -20.64 21.62 14.95
N ASP A 459 -21.44 22.69 15.05
CA ASP A 459 -22.44 22.92 16.11
C ASP A 459 -23.89 22.74 15.60
N ALA A 460 -24.08 22.10 14.44
CA ALA A 460 -25.42 21.84 13.91
C ALA A 460 -26.19 20.82 14.79
N ASP A 461 -27.53 20.89 14.75
CA ASP A 461 -28.39 19.91 15.44
C ASP A 461 -28.38 18.57 14.71
N PHE A 462 -27.41 17.72 15.03
CA PHE A 462 -27.25 16.39 14.41
C PHE A 462 -28.37 15.41 14.77
N SER A 463 -29.26 15.70 15.71
CA SER A 463 -30.45 14.88 15.96
C SER A 463 -31.41 14.85 14.76
N LYS A 464 -31.28 15.80 13.83
CA LYS A 464 -31.99 15.84 12.55
C LYS A 464 -31.55 14.76 11.55
N ILE A 465 -30.39 14.12 11.79
CA ILE A 465 -29.91 13.00 10.98
C ILE A 465 -30.53 11.71 11.53
N ASN A 466 -31.69 11.33 10.99
CA ASN A 466 -32.48 10.19 11.46
C ASN A 466 -32.89 9.22 10.33
N ASN A 467 -32.47 9.48 9.12
CA ASN A 467 -32.70 8.59 7.97
C ASN A 467 -31.74 7.41 8.01
N ASP A 468 -32.21 6.19 7.77
CA ASP A 468 -31.37 4.97 7.77
C ASP A 468 -30.20 5.06 6.79
N LYS A 469 -30.38 5.71 5.62
CA LYS A 469 -29.31 5.86 4.63
C LYS A 469 -28.25 6.87 5.07
N ALA A 470 -28.62 7.90 5.83
CA ALA A 470 -27.69 8.82 6.46
C ALA A 470 -26.86 8.11 7.55
N ILE A 471 -27.50 7.26 8.34
CA ILE A 471 -26.82 6.45 9.35
C ILE A 471 -25.87 5.43 8.71
N ASP A 472 -26.31 4.72 7.65
CA ASP A 472 -25.44 3.81 6.89
C ASP A 472 -24.20 4.54 6.34
N LEU A 473 -24.37 5.78 5.86
CA LEU A 473 -23.27 6.62 5.38
C LEU A 473 -22.31 7.02 6.51
N LEU A 474 -22.82 7.41 7.67
CA LEU A 474 -22.00 7.75 8.85
C LEU A 474 -21.23 6.53 9.38
N LYS A 475 -21.81 5.33 9.33
CA LYS A 475 -21.09 4.09 9.66
C LYS A 475 -19.86 3.93 8.76
N LYS A 476 -19.99 4.20 7.46
CA LYS A 476 -18.86 4.14 6.52
C LYS A 476 -17.80 5.21 6.82
N VAL A 477 -18.19 6.43 7.18
CA VAL A 477 -17.22 7.45 7.62
C VAL A 477 -16.46 6.98 8.87
N ALA A 478 -17.15 6.40 9.84
CA ALA A 478 -16.57 5.92 11.09
C ALA A 478 -15.63 4.69 10.92
N GLU A 479 -15.81 3.91 9.86
CA GLU A 479 -14.94 2.75 9.52
C GLU A 479 -13.57 3.17 8.96
N PHE A 480 -13.35 4.45 8.62
CA PHE A 480 -12.16 4.87 7.87
C PHE A 480 -10.83 4.59 8.59
N GLU A 481 -10.71 4.99 9.86
CA GLU A 481 -9.49 4.76 10.65
C GLU A 481 -9.16 3.26 10.76
N SER A 482 -10.16 2.43 11.10
CA SER A 482 -9.97 0.98 11.21
C SER A 482 -9.66 0.31 9.86
N THR A 483 -10.14 0.88 8.76
CA THR A 483 -9.79 0.43 7.40
C THR A 483 -8.32 0.70 7.10
N ILE A 484 -7.80 1.89 7.44
CA ILE A 484 -6.39 2.24 7.31
C ILE A 484 -5.53 1.28 8.15
N GLU A 485 -5.88 1.08 9.43
CA GLU A 485 -5.17 0.15 10.31
C GLU A 485 -5.14 -1.28 9.74
N SER A 486 -6.29 -1.78 9.30
CA SER A 486 -6.39 -3.10 8.69
C SER A 486 -5.61 -3.23 7.38
N ALA A 487 -5.62 -2.19 6.54
CA ALA A 487 -4.83 -2.18 5.30
C ALA A 487 -3.32 -2.15 5.59
N ALA A 488 -2.90 -1.41 6.62
CA ALA A 488 -1.51 -1.36 7.07
C ALA A 488 -1.06 -2.70 7.66
N GLU A 489 -1.82 -3.29 8.58
CA GLU A 489 -1.50 -4.55 9.25
C GLU A 489 -1.34 -5.72 8.28
N HIS A 490 -2.25 -5.80 7.29
CA HIS A 490 -2.22 -6.88 6.29
C HIS A 490 -1.41 -6.53 5.04
N ARG A 491 -0.76 -5.35 4.99
CA ARG A 491 -0.02 -4.87 3.81
C ARG A 491 -0.88 -4.91 2.54
N ALA A 492 -2.14 -4.50 2.65
CA ALA A 492 -3.20 -4.72 1.65
C ALA A 492 -3.88 -3.41 1.20
N PRO A 493 -3.22 -2.58 0.35
CA PRO A 493 -3.75 -1.29 -0.09
C PRO A 493 -5.11 -1.40 -0.81
N HIS A 494 -5.39 -2.54 -1.47
CA HIS A 494 -6.68 -2.80 -2.13
C HIS A 494 -7.89 -2.78 -1.17
N ARG A 495 -7.68 -2.94 0.14
CA ARG A 495 -8.76 -2.76 1.12
C ARG A 495 -9.27 -1.33 1.14
N LEU A 496 -8.36 -0.37 0.93
CA LEU A 496 -8.74 1.05 0.89
C LEU A 496 -9.49 1.40 -0.40
N THR A 497 -9.11 0.84 -1.55
CA THR A 497 -9.88 1.05 -2.79
C THR A 497 -11.29 0.45 -2.70
N ASN A 498 -11.45 -0.70 -2.06
CA ASN A 498 -12.77 -1.28 -1.79
C ASN A 498 -13.60 -0.36 -0.87
N TYR A 499 -12.97 0.16 0.18
CA TYR A 499 -13.61 1.11 1.10
C TYR A 499 -14.08 2.39 0.38
N ILE A 500 -13.26 2.94 -0.51
CA ILE A 500 -13.61 4.11 -1.34
C ILE A 500 -14.90 3.84 -2.15
N GLN A 501 -15.01 2.65 -2.77
CA GLN A 501 -16.22 2.26 -3.50
C GLN A 501 -17.44 2.15 -2.58
N ASP A 502 -17.28 1.53 -1.42
CA ASP A 502 -18.35 1.37 -0.45
C ASP A 502 -18.85 2.73 0.07
N LEU A 503 -17.94 3.65 0.38
CA LEU A 503 -18.27 4.99 0.85
C LEU A 503 -18.97 5.81 -0.24
N ALA A 504 -18.47 5.77 -1.48
CA ALA A 504 -19.13 6.43 -2.62
C ALA A 504 -20.54 5.85 -2.87
N ALA A 505 -20.70 4.54 -2.82
CA ALA A 505 -21.98 3.88 -2.97
C ALA A 505 -22.97 4.25 -1.84
N ALA A 506 -22.50 4.34 -0.60
CA ALA A 506 -23.31 4.77 0.53
C ALA A 506 -23.78 6.22 0.37
N PHE A 507 -22.88 7.12 -0.09
CA PHE A 507 -23.25 8.49 -0.40
C PHE A 507 -24.31 8.58 -1.51
N HIS A 508 -24.14 7.87 -2.61
CA HIS A 508 -25.13 7.88 -3.70
C HIS A 508 -26.51 7.33 -3.26
N LYS A 509 -26.52 6.29 -2.42
CA LYS A 509 -27.78 5.76 -1.83
C LYS A 509 -28.46 6.79 -0.94
N PHE A 510 -27.71 7.50 -0.09
CA PHE A 510 -28.23 8.58 0.72
C PHE A 510 -28.78 9.71 -0.15
N TYR A 511 -28.00 10.20 -1.11
CA TYR A 511 -28.38 11.31 -1.99
C TYR A 511 -29.64 11.03 -2.82
N ASN A 512 -29.83 9.78 -3.25
CA ASN A 512 -31.04 9.37 -3.97
C ASN A 512 -32.27 9.22 -3.07
N ALA A 513 -32.06 8.96 -1.77
CA ALA A 513 -33.16 8.77 -0.82
C ALA A 513 -33.62 10.08 -0.17
N GLU A 514 -32.71 11.05 -0.01
CA GLU A 514 -33.00 12.26 0.74
C GLU A 514 -32.28 13.49 0.17
N LYS A 515 -32.98 14.63 0.14
CA LYS A 515 -32.39 15.90 -0.27
C LYS A 515 -31.53 16.47 0.85
N VAL A 516 -30.34 16.95 0.50
CA VAL A 516 -29.43 17.65 1.43
C VAL A 516 -29.97 19.04 1.74
N LEU A 517 -30.29 19.81 0.70
CA LEU A 517 -30.86 21.15 0.82
C LEU A 517 -32.39 21.05 0.87
N THR A 518 -32.98 21.37 2.02
CA THR A 518 -34.41 21.25 2.32
C THR A 518 -34.97 22.60 2.81
N ASP A 519 -36.29 22.68 2.95
CA ASP A 519 -36.95 23.84 3.54
C ASP A 519 -36.72 23.97 5.07
N ASP A 520 -36.33 22.85 5.74
CA ASP A 520 -35.90 22.85 7.15
C ASP A 520 -34.42 23.23 7.22
N THR A 521 -34.17 24.49 7.64
CA THR A 521 -32.81 25.03 7.74
C THR A 521 -31.91 24.23 8.69
N GLU A 522 -32.42 23.78 9.84
CA GLU A 522 -31.62 23.04 10.80
C GLU A 522 -31.27 21.65 10.28
N LYS A 523 -32.19 20.97 9.61
CA LYS A 523 -31.93 19.71 8.91
C LYS A 523 -30.89 19.92 7.79
N THR A 524 -31.01 20.98 7.02
CA THR A 524 -30.04 21.33 5.97
C THR A 524 -28.65 21.56 6.55
N LYS A 525 -28.50 22.29 7.65
CA LYS A 525 -27.21 22.49 8.32
C LYS A 525 -26.58 21.19 8.76
N ALA A 526 -27.37 20.29 9.37
CA ALA A 526 -26.89 18.97 9.79
C ALA A 526 -26.43 18.10 8.61
N HIS A 527 -27.20 18.08 7.51
CA HIS A 527 -26.84 17.35 6.30
C HIS A 527 -25.61 17.94 5.59
N VAL A 528 -25.48 19.28 5.54
CA VAL A 528 -24.30 19.96 4.98
C VAL A 528 -23.04 19.58 5.75
N ALA A 529 -23.08 19.60 7.07
CA ALA A 529 -21.95 19.15 7.89
C ALA A 529 -21.64 17.67 7.69
N MET A 530 -22.65 16.80 7.60
CA MET A 530 -22.48 15.37 7.36
C MET A 530 -21.78 15.11 6.01
N ILE A 531 -22.25 15.72 4.92
CA ILE A 531 -21.62 15.48 3.61
C ILE A 531 -20.23 16.10 3.51
N GLU A 532 -19.90 17.16 4.28
CA GLU A 532 -18.53 17.66 4.39
C GLU A 532 -17.62 16.63 5.06
N ALA A 533 -18.07 15.94 6.11
CA ALA A 533 -17.33 14.82 6.69
C ALA A 533 -17.08 13.70 5.67
N VAL A 534 -18.07 13.40 4.81
CA VAL A 534 -17.92 12.42 3.70
C VAL A 534 -16.91 12.91 2.67
N ARG A 535 -16.96 14.20 2.29
CA ARG A 535 -16.02 14.81 1.33
C ARG A 535 -14.58 14.67 1.83
N ILE A 536 -14.33 15.03 3.10
CA ILE A 536 -13.02 14.91 3.74
C ILE A 536 -12.55 13.45 3.72
N THR A 537 -13.43 12.53 4.05
CA THR A 537 -13.10 11.10 4.09
C THR A 537 -12.75 10.56 2.72
N LEU A 538 -13.54 10.88 1.67
CA LEU A 538 -13.25 10.50 0.29
C LEU A 538 -11.94 11.12 -0.20
N HIS A 539 -11.72 12.42 0.06
CA HIS A 539 -10.49 13.12 -0.29
C HIS A 539 -9.26 12.43 0.32
N ASN A 540 -9.29 12.18 1.62
CA ASN A 540 -8.17 11.55 2.34
C ASN A 540 -7.95 10.11 1.85
N ALA A 541 -9.01 9.34 1.64
CA ALA A 541 -8.90 7.96 1.15
C ALA A 541 -8.31 7.88 -0.27
N LEU A 542 -8.74 8.76 -1.18
CA LEU A 542 -8.20 8.88 -2.54
C LEU A 542 -6.72 9.31 -2.51
N ALA A 543 -6.37 10.29 -1.67
CA ALA A 543 -4.99 10.76 -1.50
C ALA A 543 -4.05 9.64 -1.04
N LEU A 544 -4.49 8.74 -0.14
CA LEU A 544 -3.69 7.61 0.34
C LEU A 544 -3.35 6.61 -0.77
N VAL A 545 -4.16 6.48 -1.80
CA VAL A 545 -3.85 5.66 -2.99
C VAL A 545 -3.23 6.49 -4.13
N GLY A 546 -2.87 7.75 -3.84
CA GLY A 546 -2.19 8.65 -4.76
C GLY A 546 -3.05 9.13 -5.94
N VAL A 547 -4.35 9.27 -5.72
CA VAL A 547 -5.36 9.66 -6.69
C VAL A 547 -5.98 10.98 -6.28
N THR A 548 -6.28 11.84 -7.25
CA THR A 548 -6.87 13.15 -6.98
C THR A 548 -8.37 13.06 -6.65
N ALA A 549 -8.87 14.04 -5.91
CA ALA A 549 -10.28 14.22 -5.59
C ALA A 549 -10.77 15.53 -6.24
N PRO A 550 -11.23 15.52 -7.52
CA PRO A 550 -11.63 16.72 -8.21
C PRO A 550 -12.88 17.34 -7.58
N GLU A 551 -12.95 18.69 -7.55
CA GLU A 551 -14.11 19.42 -7.04
C GLU A 551 -15.23 19.55 -8.07
N SER A 552 -14.92 19.30 -9.34
CA SER A 552 -15.87 19.32 -10.47
C SER A 552 -15.47 18.30 -11.53
N MET A 553 -16.47 17.69 -12.15
CA MET A 553 -16.33 16.75 -13.26
C MET A 553 -17.36 17.05 -14.35
#